data_73dcaf462e495eefe4062a443133ffb3
#
_entry.id   73dcaf462e495eefe4062a443133ffb3
#
_cell.length_a   1.000
_cell.length_b   1.000
_cell.length_c   1.000
_cell.angle_alpha   90.00
_cell.angle_beta   90.00
_cell.angle_gamma   90.00
#
_symmetry.space_group_name_H-M   'P 1'
#
loop_
_entity.id
_entity.type
_entity.pdbx_description
1 polymer ?
#
loop_
_entity_poly.entity_id
_entity_poly.type
_entity_poly.pdbx_seq_one_letter_code
_entity_poly.pdbx_strand_id
1 'polypeptide(L)'
;FALTLLDVFKDFEPIYLSTRVAPLSLFSQFPWLKKRLKPENIIDATRTYIPPANRPDPDGSLMKAHLMRTIRFSSIPEFLKIVYEKIAQYENPIIVIDSWDAIMGQEGENKENIETLFSEFVRQTNAKLILIAETDEIGFLDYIVDGIFTLRDDSVDGRTIRTIEVNKIRAIERRQKEYVFTLFNNKFQYCKPFHDVTPTEILPWNTTTDSEDLFSTGNKSLDRLYNGGLKQGTFNLLEIESNVPISSYSPIIIAMICNYIQQNRGIIAHTTDGINSELIDKKRLFLHLKTDAISKNMRILMEKLSDRNEIRPYITQIDKENFNEVFS
;
A
#
# COMPACT_ATOMS: atom_id res chain seq x y z
N PHE A 1 4.72 -10.49 -3.26
CA PHE A 1 4.18 -10.65 -1.90
C PHE A 1 4.82 -11.84 -1.20
N ALA A 2 4.62 -13.08 -1.66
CA ALA A 2 5.11 -14.30 -1.01
C ALA A 2 6.64 -14.29 -0.78
N LEU A 3 7.43 -13.84 -1.77
CA LEU A 3 8.88 -13.70 -1.58
C LEU A 3 9.24 -12.69 -0.49
N THR A 4 8.48 -11.61 -0.35
CA THR A 4 8.69 -10.64 0.73
C THR A 4 8.36 -11.25 2.09
N LEU A 5 7.35 -12.12 2.17
CA LEU A 5 7.06 -12.86 3.41
C LEU A 5 8.23 -13.74 3.83
N LEU A 6 8.91 -14.41 2.89
CA LEU A 6 10.12 -15.18 3.20
C LEU A 6 11.24 -14.31 3.78
N ASP A 7 11.34 -13.05 3.38
CA ASP A 7 12.32 -12.08 3.93
C ASP A 7 11.93 -11.58 5.33
N VAL A 8 10.64 -11.50 5.62
CA VAL A 8 10.11 -11.02 6.91
C VAL A 8 10.19 -12.10 7.99
N PHE A 9 9.85 -13.34 7.65
CA PHE A 9 9.87 -14.48 8.59
C PHE A 9 11.27 -15.05 8.78
N LYS A 10 12.14 -14.30 9.47
CA LYS A 10 13.57 -14.64 9.61
C LYS A 10 13.86 -15.90 10.41
N ASP A 11 12.98 -16.26 11.31
CA ASP A 11 13.13 -17.45 12.17
C ASP A 11 12.75 -18.77 11.47
N PHE A 12 12.30 -18.67 10.22
CA PHE A 12 11.91 -19.81 9.40
C PHE A 12 12.90 -20.04 8.27
N GLU A 13 13.17 -21.31 7.96
CA GLU A 13 13.99 -21.67 6.78
C GLU A 13 13.13 -21.64 5.51
N PRO A 14 13.47 -20.78 4.55
CA PRO A 14 12.69 -20.59 3.34
C PRO A 14 12.93 -21.70 2.33
N ILE A 15 11.86 -22.22 1.77
CA ILE A 15 11.83 -23.13 0.63
C ILE A 15 10.90 -22.53 -0.42
N TYR A 16 11.31 -22.55 -1.67
CA TYR A 16 10.52 -22.02 -2.77
C TYR A 16 10.38 -23.06 -3.87
N LEU A 17 9.17 -23.46 -4.17
CA LEU A 17 8.86 -24.31 -5.31
C LEU A 17 8.32 -23.46 -6.44
N SER A 18 8.98 -23.50 -7.58
CA SER A 18 8.59 -22.74 -8.77
C SER A 18 8.16 -23.66 -9.89
N THR A 19 6.97 -23.42 -10.43
CA THR A 19 6.46 -24.09 -11.62
C THR A 19 6.66 -23.26 -12.90
N ARG A 20 7.06 -21.98 -12.77
CA ARG A 20 7.10 -21.03 -13.90
C ARG A 20 8.45 -20.37 -14.11
N VAL A 21 9.16 -20.04 -13.04
CA VAL A 21 10.38 -19.23 -13.10
C VAL A 21 11.58 -20.06 -12.70
N ALA A 22 12.54 -20.20 -13.59
CA ALA A 22 13.79 -20.88 -13.25
C ALA A 22 14.57 -20.13 -12.16
N PRO A 23 15.31 -20.84 -11.28
CA PRO A 23 16.03 -20.23 -10.15
C PRO A 23 16.94 -19.07 -10.51
N LEU A 24 17.67 -19.15 -11.63
CA LEU A 24 18.54 -18.08 -12.10
C LEU A 24 17.77 -16.80 -12.46
N SER A 25 16.60 -16.97 -13.11
CA SER A 25 15.73 -15.85 -13.47
C SER A 25 15.11 -15.20 -12.22
N LEU A 26 14.75 -16.02 -11.22
CA LEU A 26 14.22 -15.53 -9.93
C LEU A 26 15.23 -14.62 -9.23
N PHE A 27 16.50 -15.06 -9.12
CA PHE A 27 17.55 -14.26 -8.50
C PHE A 27 17.99 -13.04 -9.32
N SER A 28 17.78 -13.07 -10.65
CA SER A 28 18.01 -11.91 -11.50
C SER A 28 16.93 -10.84 -11.27
N GLN A 29 15.66 -11.25 -11.17
CA GLN A 29 14.55 -10.35 -10.92
C GLN A 29 14.54 -9.79 -9.49
N PHE A 30 14.96 -10.63 -8.52
CA PHE A 30 14.95 -10.29 -7.09
C PHE A 30 16.33 -10.49 -6.46
N PRO A 31 17.34 -9.62 -6.76
CA PRO A 31 18.71 -9.79 -6.27
C PRO A 31 18.83 -9.85 -4.75
N TRP A 32 17.94 -9.17 -4.03
CA TRP A 32 17.89 -9.16 -2.57
C TRP A 32 17.56 -10.54 -1.97
N LEU A 33 16.91 -11.41 -2.74
CA LEU A 33 16.49 -12.74 -2.30
C LEU A 33 17.68 -13.67 -2.05
N LYS A 34 18.83 -13.44 -2.73
CA LYS A 34 20.07 -14.23 -2.55
C LYS A 34 20.59 -14.26 -1.11
N LYS A 35 20.26 -13.23 -0.33
CA LYS A 35 20.66 -13.16 1.10
C LYS A 35 19.78 -14.04 1.98
N ARG A 36 18.63 -14.46 1.50
CA ARG A 36 17.59 -15.13 2.31
C ARG A 36 17.30 -16.55 1.83
N LEU A 37 17.21 -16.76 0.53
CA LEU A 37 16.87 -18.04 -0.07
C LEU A 37 18.11 -18.64 -0.74
N LYS A 38 18.52 -19.82 -0.28
CA LYS A 38 19.65 -20.53 -0.85
C LYS A 38 19.23 -21.26 -2.14
N PRO A 39 20.12 -21.40 -3.14
CA PRO A 39 19.79 -22.11 -4.39
C PRO A 39 19.31 -23.55 -4.17
N GLU A 40 19.86 -24.26 -3.20
CA GLU A 40 19.47 -25.62 -2.84
C GLU A 40 18.06 -25.72 -2.23
N ASN A 41 17.49 -24.58 -1.78
CA ASN A 41 16.14 -24.49 -1.24
C ASN A 41 15.11 -24.09 -2.29
N ILE A 42 15.50 -23.99 -3.57
CA ILE A 42 14.59 -23.80 -4.68
C ILE A 42 14.36 -25.13 -5.37
N ILE A 43 13.09 -25.55 -5.39
CA ILE A 43 12.62 -26.71 -6.14
C ILE A 43 12.15 -26.21 -7.49
N ASP A 44 12.90 -26.56 -8.54
CA ASP A 44 12.57 -26.16 -9.92
C ASP A 44 11.65 -27.19 -10.57
N ALA A 45 10.39 -26.84 -10.71
CA ALA A 45 9.37 -27.64 -11.37
C ALA A 45 8.97 -27.10 -12.77
N THR A 46 9.81 -26.21 -13.36
CA THR A 46 9.44 -25.48 -14.59
C THR A 46 9.61 -26.28 -15.87
N ARG A 47 10.39 -27.39 -15.90
CA ARG A 47 10.81 -28.00 -17.18
C ARG A 47 10.69 -29.50 -17.24
N THR A 48 10.17 -29.93 -18.39
CA THR A 48 10.56 -31.14 -19.08
C THR A 48 11.98 -30.95 -19.64
N TYR A 49 12.97 -31.65 -19.12
CA TYR A 49 14.30 -31.64 -19.73
C TYR A 49 14.24 -32.39 -21.06
N ILE A 50 14.42 -31.69 -22.17
CA ILE A 50 14.74 -32.29 -23.46
C ILE A 50 16.27 -32.15 -23.58
N PRO A 51 17.03 -33.27 -23.54
CA PRO A 51 18.48 -33.18 -23.73
C PRO A 51 18.74 -32.58 -25.12
N PRO A 52 19.64 -31.59 -25.23
CA PRO A 52 20.03 -31.10 -26.53
C PRO A 52 20.69 -32.25 -27.31
N ALA A 53 20.11 -32.58 -28.45
CA ALA A 53 20.48 -33.73 -29.25
C ALA A 53 21.94 -33.75 -29.74
N ASN A 54 22.74 -32.69 -29.56
CA ASN A 54 24.06 -32.52 -30.17
C ASN A 54 25.07 -31.70 -29.31
N ARG A 55 25.09 -31.81 -28.00
CA ARG A 55 26.25 -31.34 -27.22
C ARG A 55 26.88 -32.52 -26.50
N PRO A 56 28.15 -32.87 -26.83
CA PRO A 56 28.89 -33.87 -26.07
C PRO A 56 29.11 -33.29 -24.65
N ASP A 57 28.55 -33.95 -23.63
CA ASP A 57 28.86 -33.75 -22.23
C ASP A 57 29.90 -34.81 -21.83
N PRO A 58 31.21 -34.48 -21.87
CA PRO A 58 32.28 -35.47 -21.71
C PRO A 58 32.27 -36.12 -20.33
N ASP A 59 31.73 -35.46 -19.32
CA ASP A 59 31.78 -35.91 -17.92
C ASP A 59 30.44 -36.26 -17.29
N GLY A 60 29.31 -36.08 -17.99
CA GLY A 60 27.97 -36.26 -17.42
C GLY A 60 27.69 -35.35 -16.21
N SER A 61 28.55 -34.38 -15.93
CA SER A 61 28.47 -33.50 -14.76
C SER A 61 27.35 -32.45 -14.90
N LEU A 62 27.18 -31.91 -16.09
CA LEU A 62 26.09 -31.00 -16.43
C LEU A 62 24.75 -31.72 -16.41
N MET A 63 24.70 -32.95 -16.89
CA MET A 63 23.48 -33.77 -16.86
C MET A 63 23.11 -34.18 -15.44
N LYS A 64 24.08 -34.58 -14.59
CA LYS A 64 23.86 -34.87 -13.17
C LYS A 64 23.43 -33.64 -12.38
N ALA A 65 24.06 -32.49 -12.59
CA ALA A 65 23.70 -31.23 -11.92
C ALA A 65 22.30 -30.73 -12.34
N HIS A 66 21.88 -30.97 -13.60
CA HIS A 66 20.56 -30.63 -14.08
C HIS A 66 19.50 -31.64 -13.65
N LEU A 67 19.77 -32.93 -13.70
CA LEU A 67 18.88 -34.00 -13.24
C LEU A 67 18.57 -33.90 -11.73
N MET A 68 19.52 -33.43 -10.92
CA MET A 68 19.29 -33.20 -9.49
C MET A 68 18.41 -31.98 -9.19
N ARG A 69 18.17 -31.09 -10.15
CA ARG A 69 17.44 -29.83 -9.93
C ARG A 69 16.11 -29.72 -10.65
N THR A 70 15.85 -30.58 -11.63
CA THR A 70 14.60 -30.55 -12.41
C THR A 70 13.79 -31.77 -12.11
N ILE A 71 12.78 -31.62 -11.32
CA ILE A 71 11.91 -32.71 -10.92
C ILE A 71 10.64 -32.63 -11.77
N ARG A 72 10.38 -33.69 -12.52
CA ARG A 72 9.08 -33.95 -13.12
C ARG A 72 8.21 -34.64 -12.09
N PHE A 73 7.13 -34.01 -11.71
CA PHE A 73 6.11 -34.73 -10.97
C PHE A 73 5.32 -35.61 -11.95
N SER A 74 5.56 -36.91 -11.90
CA SER A 74 4.76 -37.88 -12.66
C SER A 74 3.46 -38.20 -11.92
N SER A 75 3.38 -37.87 -10.64
CA SER A 75 2.20 -38.03 -9.82
C SER A 75 2.30 -37.16 -8.56
N ILE A 76 1.17 -36.86 -7.93
CA ILE A 76 1.11 -36.12 -6.65
C ILE A 76 1.84 -36.81 -5.50
N PRO A 77 1.81 -38.14 -5.34
CA PRO A 77 2.64 -38.79 -4.32
C PRO A 77 4.13 -38.48 -4.46
N GLU A 78 4.64 -38.36 -5.68
CA GLU A 78 6.05 -37.99 -5.93
C GLU A 78 6.32 -36.53 -5.53
N PHE A 79 5.44 -35.63 -5.91
CA PHE A 79 5.50 -34.23 -5.49
C PHE A 79 5.52 -34.09 -3.95
N LEU A 80 4.59 -34.73 -3.26
CA LEU A 80 4.50 -34.69 -1.80
C LEU A 80 5.75 -35.27 -1.15
N LYS A 81 6.32 -36.34 -1.70
CA LYS A 81 7.55 -36.94 -1.21
C LYS A 81 8.72 -35.95 -1.28
N ILE A 82 8.89 -35.25 -2.38
CA ILE A 82 9.98 -34.29 -2.58
C ILE A 82 9.83 -33.10 -1.63
N VAL A 83 8.61 -32.58 -1.52
CA VAL A 83 8.31 -31.49 -0.58
C VAL A 83 8.60 -31.95 0.85
N TYR A 84 8.18 -33.17 1.21
CA TYR A 84 8.44 -33.76 2.52
C TYR A 84 9.92 -33.91 2.82
N GLU A 85 10.69 -34.53 1.92
CA GLU A 85 12.12 -34.71 2.07
C GLU A 85 12.86 -33.38 2.25
N LYS A 86 12.34 -32.30 1.61
CA LYS A 86 12.92 -30.97 1.74
C LYS A 86 12.55 -30.31 3.06
N ILE A 87 11.30 -30.39 3.47
CA ILE A 87 10.79 -29.85 4.73
C ILE A 87 11.45 -30.52 5.92
N ALA A 88 11.61 -31.84 5.86
CA ALA A 88 12.19 -32.66 6.96
C ALA A 88 13.64 -32.32 7.28
N GLN A 89 14.34 -31.56 6.42
CA GLN A 89 15.71 -31.10 6.67
C GLN A 89 15.78 -29.93 7.67
N TYR A 90 14.65 -29.30 7.98
CA TYR A 90 14.60 -28.07 8.78
C TYR A 90 13.62 -28.18 9.93
N GLU A 91 13.93 -27.53 11.04
CA GLU A 91 13.09 -27.49 12.24
C GLU A 91 11.85 -26.59 12.05
N ASN A 92 12.04 -25.43 11.42
CA ASN A 92 10.99 -24.44 11.19
C ASN A 92 10.93 -24.04 9.69
N PRO A 93 10.46 -24.91 8.80
CA PRO A 93 10.40 -24.59 7.39
C PRO A 93 9.21 -23.69 7.05
N ILE A 94 9.42 -22.77 6.10
CA ILE A 94 8.36 -22.04 5.41
C ILE A 94 8.49 -22.28 3.91
N ILE A 95 7.44 -22.84 3.31
CA ILE A 95 7.44 -23.16 1.89
C ILE A 95 6.45 -22.29 1.12
N VAL A 96 6.91 -21.75 0.00
CA VAL A 96 6.06 -21.11 -0.99
C VAL A 96 5.92 -22.03 -2.19
N ILE A 97 4.69 -22.24 -2.66
CA ILE A 97 4.38 -22.97 -3.90
C ILE A 97 3.82 -21.99 -4.93
N ASP A 98 4.54 -21.78 -6.02
CA ASP A 98 4.24 -20.84 -7.09
C ASP A 98 4.26 -21.55 -8.47
N SER A 99 3.12 -21.92 -9.05
CA SER A 99 1.74 -21.74 -8.58
C SER A 99 1.09 -23.08 -8.24
N TRP A 100 0.13 -23.05 -7.32
CA TRP A 100 -0.66 -24.23 -6.96
C TRP A 100 -1.49 -24.75 -8.13
N ASP A 101 -2.08 -23.85 -8.92
CA ASP A 101 -2.89 -24.22 -10.08
C ASP A 101 -2.12 -25.03 -11.12
N ALA A 102 -0.82 -24.73 -11.30
CA ALA A 102 0.02 -25.48 -12.24
C ALA A 102 0.26 -26.93 -11.78
N ILE A 103 0.25 -27.18 -10.49
CA ILE A 103 0.36 -28.53 -9.92
C ILE A 103 -0.99 -29.25 -10.05
N MET A 104 -2.07 -28.56 -9.69
CA MET A 104 -3.42 -29.14 -9.68
C MET A 104 -4.01 -29.32 -11.09
N GLY A 105 -3.57 -28.52 -12.06
CA GLY A 105 -4.04 -28.59 -13.43
C GLY A 105 -3.67 -29.90 -14.16
N GLN A 106 -2.77 -30.70 -13.58
CA GLN A 106 -2.39 -32.00 -14.13
C GLN A 106 -3.31 -33.17 -13.66
N GLU A 107 -4.17 -32.92 -12.69
CA GLU A 107 -4.91 -33.94 -11.96
C GLU A 107 -6.43 -33.71 -12.00
N GLY A 108 -7.11 -34.07 -13.04
CA GLY A 108 -8.55 -33.94 -13.28
C GLY A 108 -9.50 -34.00 -12.05
N GLU A 109 -10.18 -35.14 -11.80
CA GLU A 109 -11.31 -35.28 -10.85
C GLU A 109 -10.88 -35.40 -9.35
N ASN A 110 -9.58 -35.48 -9.01
CA ASN A 110 -9.11 -35.79 -7.65
C ASN A 110 -8.64 -34.59 -6.82
N LYS A 111 -8.96 -33.37 -7.21
CA LYS A 111 -8.46 -32.12 -6.56
C LYS A 111 -8.70 -32.10 -5.04
N GLU A 112 -9.93 -32.36 -4.60
CA GLU A 112 -10.31 -32.28 -3.16
C GLU A 112 -9.53 -33.27 -2.30
N ASN A 113 -9.29 -34.48 -2.80
CA ASN A 113 -8.52 -35.49 -2.09
C ASN A 113 -7.07 -35.06 -1.88
N ILE A 114 -6.50 -34.41 -2.87
CA ILE A 114 -5.12 -33.91 -2.85
C ILE A 114 -4.99 -32.75 -1.90
N GLU A 115 -5.90 -31.81 -1.94
CA GLU A 115 -5.96 -30.66 -1.04
C GLU A 115 -6.10 -31.11 0.42
N THR A 116 -6.90 -32.14 0.67
CA THR A 116 -7.03 -32.75 1.99
C THR A 116 -5.73 -33.42 2.45
N LEU A 117 -5.12 -34.24 1.61
CA LEU A 117 -3.83 -34.89 1.92
C LEU A 117 -2.73 -33.88 2.19
N PHE A 118 -2.70 -32.81 1.39
CA PHE A 118 -1.70 -31.77 1.55
C PHE A 118 -1.90 -30.96 2.86
N SER A 119 -3.15 -30.69 3.22
CA SER A 119 -3.49 -30.05 4.48
C SER A 119 -3.08 -30.89 5.69
N GLU A 120 -3.36 -32.20 5.65
CA GLU A 120 -2.92 -33.11 6.71
C GLU A 120 -1.40 -33.20 6.82
N PHE A 121 -0.72 -33.27 5.68
CA PHE A 121 0.72 -33.27 5.61
C PHE A 121 1.34 -32.03 6.26
N VAL A 122 0.82 -30.83 5.95
CA VAL A 122 1.31 -29.58 6.54
C VAL A 122 1.10 -29.55 8.05
N ARG A 123 -0.06 -30.05 8.53
CA ARG A 123 -0.34 -30.12 9.96
C ARG A 123 0.63 -31.05 10.72
N GLN A 124 1.06 -32.13 10.07
CA GLN A 124 1.98 -33.11 10.68
C GLN A 124 3.43 -32.62 10.71
N THR A 125 3.82 -31.71 9.82
CA THR A 125 5.23 -31.33 9.63
C THR A 125 5.63 -30.01 10.29
N ASN A 126 4.75 -29.34 11.04
CA ASN A 126 4.99 -27.99 11.59
C ASN A 126 5.46 -26.94 10.54
N ALA A 127 5.32 -27.25 9.27
CA ALA A 127 5.69 -26.35 8.18
C ALA A 127 4.69 -25.19 8.07
N LYS A 128 5.17 -24.01 7.67
CA LYS A 128 4.30 -22.92 7.23
C LYS A 128 4.21 -22.99 5.71
N LEU A 129 2.98 -22.91 5.20
CA LEU A 129 2.71 -23.05 3.78
C LEU A 129 2.09 -21.78 3.23
N ILE A 130 2.60 -21.34 2.09
CA ILE A 130 2.04 -20.25 1.28
C ILE A 130 1.78 -20.81 -0.11
N LEU A 131 0.51 -20.87 -0.49
CA LEU A 131 0.07 -21.27 -1.82
C LEU A 131 -0.23 -20.02 -2.65
N ILE A 132 0.27 -19.97 -3.87
CA ILE A 132 -0.07 -18.94 -4.84
C ILE A 132 -1.02 -19.58 -5.86
N ALA A 133 -2.25 -19.05 -5.89
CA ALA A 133 -3.27 -19.41 -6.85
C ALA A 133 -3.54 -18.22 -7.78
N GLU A 134 -3.88 -18.48 -9.02
CA GLU A 134 -4.17 -17.46 -10.03
C GLU A 134 -5.64 -17.44 -10.42
N THR A 135 -6.39 -18.41 -9.93
CA THR A 135 -7.84 -18.50 -10.14
C THR A 135 -8.59 -17.88 -8.98
N ASP A 136 -9.65 -17.14 -9.29
CA ASP A 136 -10.59 -16.59 -8.30
C ASP A 136 -11.64 -17.62 -7.84
N GLU A 137 -11.54 -18.89 -8.28
CA GLU A 137 -12.49 -19.93 -7.91
C GLU A 137 -12.34 -20.30 -6.44
N ILE A 138 -13.42 -20.14 -5.69
CA ILE A 138 -13.54 -20.61 -4.30
C ILE A 138 -13.50 -22.13 -4.33
N GLY A 139 -12.40 -22.69 -3.88
CA GLY A 139 -12.19 -24.13 -3.82
C GLY A 139 -12.29 -24.69 -2.41
N PHE A 140 -12.05 -25.98 -2.28
CA PHE A 140 -12.00 -26.66 -0.99
C PHE A 140 -10.91 -26.08 -0.06
N LEU A 141 -9.79 -25.58 -0.62
CA LEU A 141 -8.71 -24.92 0.09
C LEU A 141 -9.20 -23.76 0.97
N ASP A 142 -10.20 -23.00 0.52
CA ASP A 142 -10.71 -21.84 1.25
C ASP A 142 -11.28 -22.22 2.63
N TYR A 143 -11.73 -23.46 2.78
CA TYR A 143 -12.22 -23.96 4.08
C TYR A 143 -11.10 -24.36 5.04
N ILE A 144 -9.99 -24.84 4.52
CA ILE A 144 -8.92 -25.43 5.34
C ILE A 144 -7.77 -24.47 5.66
N VAL A 145 -7.49 -23.46 4.81
CA VAL A 145 -6.41 -22.49 5.05
C VAL A 145 -6.75 -21.52 6.17
N ASP A 146 -5.72 -21.02 6.85
CA ASP A 146 -5.85 -20.08 7.95
C ASP A 146 -5.93 -18.61 7.47
N GLY A 147 -5.48 -18.31 6.26
CA GLY A 147 -5.52 -16.98 5.68
C GLY A 147 -5.72 -17.01 4.17
N ILE A 148 -6.50 -16.05 3.65
CA ILE A 148 -6.73 -15.84 2.22
C ILE A 148 -6.51 -14.37 1.93
N PHE A 149 -5.62 -14.10 0.97
CA PHE A 149 -5.25 -12.77 0.54
C PHE A 149 -5.40 -12.68 -0.98
N THR A 150 -6.17 -11.71 -1.46
CA THR A 150 -6.32 -11.46 -2.89
C THR A 150 -5.56 -10.20 -3.27
N LEU A 151 -4.68 -10.29 -4.27
CA LEU A 151 -3.96 -9.15 -4.82
C LEU A 151 -4.65 -8.71 -6.11
N ARG A 152 -4.91 -7.41 -6.22
CA ARG A 152 -5.55 -6.80 -7.39
C ARG A 152 -4.66 -5.72 -7.97
N ASP A 153 -4.77 -5.52 -9.27
CA ASP A 153 -4.13 -4.43 -10.02
C ASP A 153 -5.24 -3.74 -10.82
N ASP A 154 -5.66 -2.57 -10.34
CA ASP A 154 -6.75 -1.79 -10.90
C ASP A 154 -6.23 -0.48 -11.47
N SER A 155 -6.95 0.10 -12.43
CA SER A 155 -6.66 1.42 -12.97
C SER A 155 -7.75 2.42 -12.54
N VAL A 156 -7.35 3.48 -11.85
CA VAL A 156 -8.23 4.58 -11.47
C VAL A 156 -7.65 5.87 -12.07
N ASP A 157 -8.41 6.55 -12.89
CA ASP A 157 -8.02 7.79 -13.58
C ASP A 157 -6.65 7.69 -14.30
N GLY A 158 -6.42 6.56 -14.98
CA GLY A 158 -5.18 6.30 -15.71
C GLY A 158 -3.96 5.98 -14.83
N ARG A 159 -4.15 5.81 -13.53
CA ARG A 159 -3.10 5.42 -12.56
C ARG A 159 -3.32 4.00 -12.09
N THR A 160 -2.26 3.21 -12.06
CA THR A 160 -2.30 1.87 -11.51
C THR A 160 -2.38 1.90 -9.99
N ILE A 161 -3.41 1.28 -9.42
CA ILE A 161 -3.57 1.07 -7.99
C ILE A 161 -3.48 -0.43 -7.72
N ARG A 162 -2.57 -0.81 -6.83
CA ARG A 162 -2.45 -2.19 -6.38
C ARG A 162 -2.98 -2.34 -4.97
N THR A 163 -3.87 -3.29 -4.79
CA THR A 163 -4.49 -3.55 -3.49
C THR A 163 -4.32 -5.01 -3.07
N ILE A 164 -4.22 -5.22 -1.76
CA ILE A 164 -4.27 -6.53 -1.14
C ILE A 164 -5.50 -6.59 -0.22
N GLU A 165 -6.40 -7.49 -0.54
CA GLU A 165 -7.59 -7.75 0.24
C GLU A 165 -7.36 -8.93 1.19
N VAL A 166 -7.67 -8.74 2.47
CA VAL A 166 -7.62 -9.79 3.49
C VAL A 166 -9.00 -10.43 3.58
N ASN A 167 -9.23 -11.51 2.84
CA ASN A 167 -10.54 -12.16 2.78
C ASN A 167 -10.79 -13.03 4.00
N LYS A 168 -9.74 -13.72 4.45
CA LYS A 168 -9.79 -14.58 5.63
C LYS A 168 -8.50 -14.46 6.41
N ILE A 169 -8.60 -14.46 7.74
CA ILE A 169 -7.49 -14.68 8.65
C ILE A 169 -8.05 -15.25 9.95
N ARG A 170 -7.52 -16.39 10.40
CA ARG A 170 -7.94 -17.03 11.64
C ARG A 170 -7.14 -16.51 12.83
N ALA A 171 -7.78 -16.47 13.99
CA ALA A 171 -7.17 -16.14 15.28
C ALA A 171 -6.56 -14.74 15.41
N ILE A 172 -6.77 -13.86 14.44
CA ILE A 172 -6.27 -12.47 14.45
C ILE A 172 -7.42 -11.55 14.06
N GLU A 173 -7.56 -10.43 14.77
CA GLU A 173 -8.50 -9.38 14.41
C GLU A 173 -8.11 -8.73 13.07
N ARG A 174 -9.06 -8.64 12.16
CA ARG A 174 -8.89 -7.92 10.90
C ARG A 174 -9.21 -6.45 11.09
N ARG A 175 -8.19 -5.61 11.22
CA ARG A 175 -8.36 -4.15 11.41
C ARG A 175 -8.89 -3.45 10.16
N GLN A 176 -8.48 -3.91 8.98
CA GLN A 176 -8.87 -3.34 7.69
C GLN A 176 -8.99 -4.48 6.69
N LYS A 177 -9.98 -4.37 5.79
CA LYS A 177 -10.22 -5.41 4.78
C LYS A 177 -9.22 -5.31 3.63
N GLU A 178 -8.88 -4.09 3.21
CA GLU A 178 -8.08 -3.83 2.02
C GLU A 178 -6.95 -2.84 2.32
N TYR A 179 -5.78 -3.07 1.72
CA TYR A 179 -4.61 -2.21 1.85
C TYR A 179 -4.02 -1.92 0.48
N VAL A 180 -3.61 -0.67 0.24
CA VAL A 180 -2.85 -0.29 -0.93
C VAL A 180 -1.39 -0.71 -0.75
N PHE A 181 -0.75 -1.19 -1.83
CA PHE A 181 0.65 -1.57 -1.80
C PHE A 181 1.42 -1.10 -3.04
N THR A 182 2.73 -1.09 -2.92
CA THR A 182 3.69 -0.82 -3.99
C THR A 182 4.71 -1.95 -4.12
N LEU A 183 5.31 -2.08 -5.30
CA LEU A 183 6.43 -2.98 -5.57
C LEU A 183 7.76 -2.23 -5.70
N PHE A 184 7.89 -1.12 -4.99
CA PHE A 184 9.10 -0.31 -5.03
C PHE A 184 10.35 -1.11 -4.65
N ASN A 185 11.41 -1.00 -5.45
CA ASN A 185 12.64 -1.78 -5.33
C ASN A 185 12.40 -3.31 -5.37
N ASN A 186 11.44 -3.77 -6.16
CA ASN A 186 11.06 -5.18 -6.31
C ASN A 186 10.70 -5.87 -4.97
N LYS A 187 10.19 -5.09 -4.01
CA LYS A 187 9.67 -5.58 -2.74
C LYS A 187 8.23 -5.13 -2.54
N PHE A 188 7.42 -6.02 -2.01
CA PHE A 188 6.07 -5.67 -1.58
C PHE A 188 6.15 -4.75 -0.35
N GLN A 189 5.50 -3.60 -0.44
CA GLN A 189 5.42 -2.63 0.64
C GLN A 189 3.99 -2.10 0.71
N TYR A 190 3.30 -2.35 1.81
CA TYR A 190 1.96 -1.79 1.98
C TYR A 190 2.04 -0.32 2.42
N CYS A 191 1.08 0.46 1.94
CA CYS A 191 0.91 1.84 2.39
C CYS A 191 0.12 1.83 3.70
N LYS A 192 0.72 2.36 4.76
CA LYS A 192 0.01 2.52 6.03
C LYS A 192 -1.20 3.42 5.80
N PRO A 193 -2.37 3.10 6.40
CA PRO A 193 -3.50 4.01 6.39
C PRO A 193 -3.07 5.38 6.91
N PHE A 194 -3.55 6.42 6.26
CA PHE A 194 -3.34 7.76 6.78
C PHE A 194 -4.10 7.90 8.11
N HIS A 195 -3.38 8.22 9.15
CA HIS A 195 -3.96 8.60 10.43
C HIS A 195 -3.68 10.07 10.65
N ASP A 196 -4.73 10.85 10.92
CA ASP A 196 -4.56 12.21 11.41
C ASP A 196 -3.79 12.14 12.73
N VAL A 197 -2.52 12.50 12.67
CA VAL A 197 -1.71 12.62 13.89
C VAL A 197 -2.10 13.94 14.55
N THR A 198 -2.90 13.86 15.62
CA THR A 198 -3.11 15.03 16.47
C THR A 198 -1.76 15.32 17.15
N PRO A 199 -1.13 16.48 16.89
CA PRO A 199 0.14 16.81 17.54
C PRO A 199 -0.05 16.79 19.06
N THR A 200 0.84 16.13 19.77
CA THR A 200 0.87 16.13 21.24
C THR A 200 1.26 17.49 21.80
N GLU A 201 2.01 18.28 21.04
CA GLU A 201 2.37 19.65 21.33
C GLU A 201 1.95 20.56 20.19
N ILE A 202 1.29 21.67 20.54
CA ILE A 202 0.93 22.72 19.60
C ILE A 202 2.06 23.74 19.59
N LEU A 203 2.94 23.62 18.60
CA LEU A 203 3.98 24.61 18.40
C LEU A 203 3.41 25.84 17.70
N PRO A 204 3.85 27.06 18.06
CA PRO A 204 3.50 28.27 17.32
C PRO A 204 3.89 28.13 15.85
N TRP A 205 3.09 28.74 14.96
CA TRP A 205 3.42 28.75 13.54
C TRP A 205 4.77 29.42 13.29
N ASN A 206 5.66 28.73 12.61
CA ASN A 206 6.94 29.30 12.19
C ASN A 206 6.76 30.11 10.91
N THR A 207 6.68 31.42 11.03
CA THR A 207 6.40 32.33 9.94
C THR A 207 7.54 32.37 8.93
N THR A 208 7.20 32.25 7.65
CA THR A 208 8.12 32.54 6.53
C THR A 208 7.82 33.93 6.04
N THR A 209 8.85 34.80 6.07
CA THR A 209 8.72 36.20 5.67
C THR A 209 8.50 36.36 4.17
N ASP A 210 7.70 37.35 3.80
CA ASP A 210 7.51 37.74 2.41
C ASP A 210 8.74 38.43 1.86
N SER A 211 8.89 38.46 0.55
CA SER A 211 9.78 39.36 -0.14
C SER A 211 9.04 40.62 -0.59
N GLU A 212 9.75 41.56 -1.25
CA GLU A 212 9.18 42.86 -1.65
C GLU A 212 7.93 42.72 -2.53
N ASP A 213 7.94 41.77 -3.49
CA ASP A 213 6.88 41.57 -4.47
C ASP A 213 6.14 40.23 -4.35
N LEU A 214 6.58 39.35 -3.46
CA LEU A 214 6.07 37.99 -3.36
C LEU A 214 5.60 37.68 -1.95
N PHE A 215 4.42 37.06 -1.87
CA PHE A 215 3.85 36.56 -0.63
C PHE A 215 4.22 35.08 -0.43
N SER A 216 4.89 34.77 0.66
CA SER A 216 5.19 33.40 1.02
C SER A 216 3.91 32.62 1.29
N THR A 217 3.83 31.42 0.72
CA THR A 217 2.74 30.47 1.00
C THR A 217 2.82 29.85 2.40
N GLY A 218 3.87 30.15 3.19
CA GLY A 218 4.14 29.48 4.45
C GLY A 218 4.72 28.07 4.29
N ASN A 219 4.86 27.59 3.07
CA ASN A 219 5.48 26.32 2.74
C ASN A 219 6.72 26.54 1.87
N LYS A 220 7.90 26.35 2.45
CA LYS A 220 9.19 26.60 1.78
C LYS A 220 9.39 25.79 0.49
N SER A 221 8.78 24.60 0.40
CA SER A 221 8.86 23.78 -0.81
C SER A 221 7.99 24.34 -1.92
N LEU A 222 6.80 24.82 -1.58
CA LEU A 222 5.90 25.47 -2.52
C LEU A 222 6.45 26.83 -2.97
N ASP A 223 7.00 27.62 -2.05
CA ASP A 223 7.65 28.91 -2.37
C ASP A 223 8.79 28.72 -3.37
N ARG A 224 9.58 27.63 -3.24
CA ARG A 224 10.63 27.33 -4.24
C ARG A 224 10.07 27.05 -5.64
N LEU A 225 8.91 26.39 -5.74
CA LEU A 225 8.26 26.12 -7.01
C LEU A 225 7.75 27.43 -7.67
N TYR A 226 7.39 28.43 -6.86
CA TYR A 226 6.93 29.74 -7.29
C TYR A 226 8.04 30.81 -7.28
N ASN A 227 9.32 30.40 -7.26
CA ASN A 227 10.48 31.31 -7.23
C ASN A 227 10.43 32.34 -6.09
N GLY A 228 9.92 31.96 -4.93
CA GLY A 228 9.87 32.77 -3.72
C GLY A 228 8.49 33.03 -3.15
N GLY A 229 7.43 32.64 -3.81
CA GLY A 229 6.05 32.80 -3.36
C GLY A 229 5.09 33.30 -4.42
N LEU A 230 3.91 33.74 -3.99
CA LEU A 230 2.85 34.23 -4.87
C LEU A 230 3.03 35.73 -5.12
N LYS A 231 2.97 36.15 -6.38
CA LYS A 231 3.12 37.56 -6.75
C LYS A 231 1.93 38.39 -6.24
N GLN A 232 2.23 39.56 -5.68
CA GLN A 232 1.20 40.51 -5.26
C GLN A 232 0.28 40.93 -6.40
N GLY A 233 -1.01 41.10 -6.11
CA GLY A 233 -2.00 41.56 -7.09
C GLY A 233 -2.32 40.56 -8.19
N THR A 234 -1.94 39.28 -8.03
CA THR A 234 -2.25 38.23 -9.01
C THR A 234 -3.40 37.35 -8.55
N PHE A 235 -4.12 36.81 -9.51
CA PHE A 235 -5.07 35.73 -9.33
C PHE A 235 -4.35 34.40 -9.48
N ASN A 236 -4.49 33.51 -8.51
CA ASN A 236 -3.88 32.18 -8.52
C ASN A 236 -4.99 31.11 -8.47
N LEU A 237 -4.96 30.16 -9.38
CA LEU A 237 -5.89 29.04 -9.44
C LEU A 237 -5.21 27.77 -8.94
N LEU A 238 -5.79 27.13 -7.94
CA LEU A 238 -5.44 25.78 -7.52
C LEU A 238 -6.54 24.82 -7.99
N GLU A 239 -6.24 24.09 -9.05
CA GLU A 239 -7.14 23.05 -9.56
C GLU A 239 -6.88 21.74 -8.82
N ILE A 240 -7.95 21.15 -8.32
CA ILE A 240 -7.89 19.92 -7.52
C ILE A 240 -8.83 18.91 -8.17
N GLU A 241 -8.27 17.77 -8.57
CA GLU A 241 -9.06 16.66 -9.12
C GLU A 241 -10.03 16.12 -8.07
N SER A 242 -11.21 15.67 -8.50
CA SER A 242 -12.30 15.24 -7.62
C SER A 242 -11.96 14.03 -6.72
N ASN A 243 -10.98 13.25 -7.11
CA ASN A 243 -10.46 12.09 -6.37
C ASN A 243 -9.41 12.44 -5.31
N VAL A 244 -9.00 13.71 -5.19
CA VAL A 244 -8.03 14.17 -4.19
C VAL A 244 -8.76 14.53 -2.90
N PRO A 245 -8.53 13.82 -1.79
CA PRO A 245 -9.22 14.10 -0.54
C PRO A 245 -8.76 15.43 0.07
N ILE A 246 -9.65 16.09 0.78
CA ILE A 246 -9.39 17.36 1.49
C ILE A 246 -8.11 17.29 2.34
N SER A 247 -7.85 16.17 2.98
CA SER A 247 -6.65 15.95 3.82
C SER A 247 -5.33 16.08 3.05
N SER A 248 -5.35 15.90 1.73
CA SER A 248 -4.14 15.97 0.90
C SER A 248 -3.79 17.41 0.49
N TYR A 249 -4.77 18.28 0.28
CA TYR A 249 -4.52 19.67 -0.14
C TYR A 249 -4.74 20.71 0.96
N SER A 250 -5.53 20.40 1.98
CA SER A 250 -5.77 21.31 3.09
C SER A 250 -4.48 21.81 3.79
N PRO A 251 -3.40 21.01 3.93
CA PRO A 251 -2.15 21.51 4.51
C PRO A 251 -1.55 22.68 3.72
N ILE A 252 -1.74 22.74 2.40
CA ILE A 252 -1.27 23.85 1.56
C ILE A 252 -2.05 25.13 1.92
N ILE A 253 -3.38 25.04 1.95
CA ILE A 253 -4.25 26.18 2.25
C ILE A 253 -4.06 26.65 3.69
N ILE A 254 -3.99 25.72 4.64
CA ILE A 254 -3.78 26.06 6.06
C ILE A 254 -2.43 26.73 6.27
N ALA A 255 -1.37 26.27 5.63
CA ALA A 255 -0.05 26.91 5.72
C ALA A 255 -0.10 28.37 5.26
N MET A 256 -0.77 28.66 4.13
CA MET A 256 -0.97 30.02 3.64
C MET A 256 -1.75 30.89 4.62
N ILE A 257 -2.88 30.38 5.14
CA ILE A 257 -3.72 31.09 6.11
C ILE A 257 -2.91 31.42 7.37
N CYS A 258 -2.22 30.41 7.93
CA CYS A 258 -1.42 30.59 9.13
C CYS A 258 -0.30 31.63 8.92
N ASN A 259 0.38 31.55 7.78
CA ASN A 259 1.48 32.46 7.48
C ASN A 259 1.00 33.91 7.31
N TYR A 260 -0.13 34.12 6.62
CA TYR A 260 -0.70 35.45 6.39
C TYR A 260 -1.20 36.08 7.70
N ILE A 261 -1.94 35.33 8.51
CA ILE A 261 -2.44 35.84 9.79
C ILE A 261 -1.30 36.21 10.74
N GLN A 262 -0.24 35.40 10.81
CA GLN A 262 0.92 35.71 11.65
C GLN A 262 1.68 36.97 11.17
N GLN A 263 1.60 37.30 9.91
CA GLN A 263 2.15 38.53 9.35
C GLN A 263 1.17 39.72 9.41
N ASN A 264 0.07 39.60 10.19
CA ASN A 264 -1.00 40.61 10.28
C ASN A 264 -1.67 40.98 8.96
N ARG A 265 -1.76 40.03 8.02
CA ARG A 265 -2.50 40.19 6.78
C ARG A 265 -3.93 39.76 6.94
N GLY A 266 -4.85 40.51 6.32
CA GLY A 266 -6.26 40.17 6.26
C GLY A 266 -6.55 39.03 5.30
N ILE A 267 -7.44 38.12 5.69
CA ILE A 267 -7.93 37.00 4.85
C ILE A 267 -9.44 37.04 4.84
N ILE A 268 -10.02 36.99 3.64
CA ILE A 268 -11.41 36.68 3.44
C ILE A 268 -11.48 35.30 2.74
N ALA A 269 -12.15 34.34 3.36
CA ALA A 269 -12.35 33.03 2.83
C ALA A 269 -13.85 32.77 2.63
N HIS A 270 -14.22 32.29 1.45
CA HIS A 270 -15.54 31.75 1.18
C HIS A 270 -15.46 30.22 1.15
N THR A 271 -16.26 29.56 1.95
CA THR A 271 -16.27 28.10 1.98
C THR A 271 -17.29 27.56 1.00
N THR A 272 -16.90 26.51 0.29
CA THR A 272 -17.82 25.70 -0.52
C THR A 272 -18.63 24.76 0.36
N ASP A 273 -19.69 24.15 -0.19
CA ASP A 273 -20.54 23.19 0.49
C ASP A 273 -19.76 22.14 1.29
N GLY A 274 -20.20 21.90 2.52
CA GLY A 274 -19.64 20.86 3.40
C GLY A 274 -18.54 21.32 4.36
N ILE A 275 -17.98 22.53 4.22
CA ILE A 275 -17.07 23.09 5.23
C ILE A 275 -17.88 23.96 6.19
N ASN A 276 -18.12 23.47 7.38
CA ASN A 276 -18.80 24.20 8.47
C ASN A 276 -17.82 24.45 9.64
N SER A 277 -18.25 25.28 10.61
CA SER A 277 -17.44 25.58 11.79
C SER A 277 -17.07 24.34 12.60
N GLU A 278 -17.97 23.37 12.67
CA GLU A 278 -17.74 22.09 13.36
C GLU A 278 -16.59 21.31 12.72
N LEU A 279 -16.47 21.33 11.39
CA LEU A 279 -15.37 20.71 10.68
C LEU A 279 -14.05 21.46 10.93
N ILE A 280 -14.11 22.81 10.97
CA ILE A 280 -12.95 23.65 11.30
C ILE A 280 -12.45 23.33 12.70
N ASP A 281 -13.33 23.18 13.68
CA ASP A 281 -12.99 22.81 15.04
C ASP A 281 -12.49 21.38 15.18
N LYS A 282 -13.22 20.43 14.64
CA LYS A 282 -12.84 19.01 14.71
C LYS A 282 -11.47 18.75 14.10
N LYS A 283 -11.16 19.43 12.99
CA LYS A 283 -9.83 19.35 12.36
C LYS A 283 -8.78 20.24 13.00
N ARG A 284 -9.16 21.06 14.00
CA ARG A 284 -8.23 21.95 14.68
C ARG A 284 -7.36 22.74 13.70
N LEU A 285 -7.96 23.26 12.63
CA LEU A 285 -7.24 23.87 11.51
C LEU A 285 -6.35 25.05 11.89
N PHE A 286 -6.68 25.72 12.98
CA PHE A 286 -5.99 26.93 13.41
C PHE A 286 -5.27 26.80 14.77
N LEU A 287 -4.92 25.57 15.16
CA LEU A 287 -4.22 25.32 16.44
C LEU A 287 -2.95 26.13 16.63
N HIS A 288 -2.27 26.40 15.53
CA HIS A 288 -0.99 27.12 15.55
C HIS A 288 -1.14 28.64 15.67
N LEU A 289 -2.38 29.15 15.70
CA LEU A 289 -2.69 30.57 15.75
C LEU A 289 -3.39 30.95 17.07
N LYS A 290 -3.12 32.16 17.54
CA LYS A 290 -3.87 32.73 18.66
C LYS A 290 -5.25 33.17 18.19
N THR A 291 -6.29 32.91 19.00
CA THR A 291 -7.68 33.25 18.67
C THR A 291 -7.86 34.74 18.34
N ASP A 292 -7.17 35.61 19.04
CA ASP A 292 -7.22 37.06 18.79
C ASP A 292 -6.67 37.44 17.42
N ALA A 293 -5.59 36.77 16.99
CA ALA A 293 -5.04 37.00 15.64
C ALA A 293 -5.98 36.56 14.55
N ILE A 294 -6.67 35.42 14.73
CA ILE A 294 -7.70 34.93 13.80
C ILE A 294 -8.85 35.92 13.74
N SER A 295 -9.41 36.29 14.88
CA SER A 295 -10.55 37.22 14.96
C SER A 295 -10.28 38.60 14.37
N LYS A 296 -9.04 39.05 14.46
CA LYS A 296 -8.61 40.32 13.88
C LYS A 296 -8.42 40.26 12.37
N ASN A 297 -7.77 39.21 11.87
CA ASN A 297 -7.22 39.17 10.51
C ASN A 297 -8.00 38.24 9.57
N MET A 298 -9.02 37.51 10.04
CA MET A 298 -9.75 36.56 9.20
C MET A 298 -11.25 36.79 9.23
N ARG A 299 -11.90 36.65 8.08
CA ARG A 299 -13.34 36.55 7.92
C ARG A 299 -13.64 35.33 7.05
N ILE A 300 -14.48 34.44 7.54
CA ILE A 300 -14.99 33.29 6.80
C ILE A 300 -16.44 33.57 6.45
N LEU A 301 -16.71 33.65 5.15
CA LEU A 301 -18.03 33.83 4.63
C LEU A 301 -18.66 32.45 4.44
N MET A 302 -19.74 32.18 5.16
CA MET A 302 -20.43 30.88 5.11
C MET A 302 -21.89 31.07 4.73
N GLU A 303 -22.41 30.21 3.86
CA GLU A 303 -23.82 30.18 3.56
C GLU A 303 -24.61 29.70 4.78
N LYS A 304 -25.73 30.38 5.06
CA LYS A 304 -26.62 30.04 6.19
C LYS A 304 -27.41 28.77 5.85
N LEU A 305 -26.91 27.63 6.29
CA LEU A 305 -27.51 26.31 6.01
C LEU A 305 -28.57 25.86 7.03
N SER A 306 -28.74 26.57 8.15
CA SER A 306 -29.73 26.25 9.21
C SER A 306 -30.01 27.45 10.10
N ASP A 307 -31.11 27.40 10.88
CA ASP A 307 -31.49 28.42 11.89
C ASP A 307 -30.52 28.51 13.09
N ARG A 308 -29.42 27.77 13.09
CA ARG A 308 -28.40 27.89 14.12
C ARG A 308 -27.46 29.07 13.81
N ASN A 309 -27.57 30.12 14.61
CA ASN A 309 -26.60 31.24 14.58
C ASN A 309 -25.27 30.74 15.13
N GLU A 310 -24.26 30.71 14.27
CA GLU A 310 -22.88 30.47 14.73
C GLU A 310 -22.26 31.77 15.23
N ILE A 311 -22.03 31.84 16.54
CA ILE A 311 -21.48 33.02 17.19
C ILE A 311 -19.95 32.85 17.28
N ARG A 312 -19.25 33.17 16.18
CA ARG A 312 -17.78 33.26 16.20
C ARG A 312 -17.33 34.56 15.54
N PRO A 313 -16.38 35.28 16.14
CA PRO A 313 -16.01 36.63 15.70
C PRO A 313 -15.41 36.67 14.29
N TYR A 314 -14.97 35.55 13.75
CA TYR A 314 -14.39 35.44 12.42
C TYR A 314 -15.31 34.78 11.38
N ILE A 315 -16.53 34.41 11.75
CA ILE A 315 -17.52 33.83 10.82
C ILE A 315 -18.59 34.88 10.52
N THR A 316 -18.85 35.09 9.25
CA THR A 316 -19.95 35.90 8.75
C THR A 316 -20.87 35.02 7.94
N GLN A 317 -22.11 34.86 8.40
CA GLN A 317 -23.13 34.11 7.66
C GLN A 317 -23.72 34.99 6.57
N ILE A 318 -23.78 34.43 5.36
CA ILE A 318 -24.31 35.11 4.17
C ILE A 318 -25.60 34.39 3.79
N ASP A 319 -26.65 35.15 3.59
CA ASP A 319 -27.89 34.71 2.96
C ASP A 319 -28.29 35.68 1.82
N LYS A 320 -29.36 35.38 1.12
CA LYS A 320 -29.84 36.22 0.02
C LYS A 320 -30.26 37.64 0.47
N GLU A 321 -30.63 37.80 1.74
CA GLU A 321 -31.16 39.05 2.28
C GLU A 321 -30.03 39.99 2.68
N ASN A 322 -28.91 39.45 3.25
CA ASN A 322 -27.81 40.26 3.76
C ASN A 322 -26.60 40.37 2.82
N PHE A 323 -26.66 39.72 1.64
CA PHE A 323 -25.50 39.67 0.71
C PHE A 323 -24.97 41.07 0.36
N ASN A 324 -25.84 42.02 0.07
CA ASN A 324 -25.45 43.38 -0.30
C ASN A 324 -24.91 44.17 0.89
N GLU A 325 -25.31 43.90 2.13
CA GLU A 325 -24.84 44.59 3.32
C GLU A 325 -23.43 44.10 3.75
N VAL A 326 -23.14 42.84 3.51
CA VAL A 326 -21.82 42.28 3.83
C VAL A 326 -20.68 42.82 2.96
N PHE A 327 -21.02 43.25 1.72
CA PHE A 327 -20.08 43.74 0.76
C PHE A 327 -20.12 45.26 0.50
N SER A 328 -21.02 45.98 1.17
CA SER A 328 -21.09 47.45 1.18
C SER A 328 -20.21 48.04 2.30
#